data_a78e84ab93fea391b1648e7fb968b0cb
#
_entry.id   a78e84ab93fea391b1648e7fb968b0cb
#
_cell.length_a   1.000
_cell.length_b   1.000
_cell.length_c   1.000
_cell.angle_alpha   90.00
_cell.angle_beta   90.00
_cell.angle_gamma   90.00
#
_symmetry.space_group_name_H-M   'P 1'
#
loop_
_entity.id
_entity.type
_entity.pdbx_description
1 polymer ?
#
loop_
_entity_poly.entity_id
_entity_poly.type
_entity_poly.pdbx_seq_one_letter_code
_entity_poly.pdbx_strand_id
1 'polypeptide(L)'
;MKQTIRITEDSFFKGSYSGSGDLELHGSFEGSLNVKNLYVKKCGMFIGYVSAENIIVEGEINADIQTENLYLKSTGIVDGDVMYRNIVIDSGGMLKSQMVQNISKMNKLTKSKKN
;
A
#
# COMPACT_ATOMS: atom_id res chain seq x y z
N MET A 1 7.98 -3.64 21.83
CA MET A 1 6.86 -4.52 21.63
C MET A 1 6.05 -4.07 20.44
N LYS A 2 5.67 -5.00 19.58
CA LYS A 2 4.99 -4.67 18.36
C LYS A 2 3.49 -4.60 18.60
N GLN A 3 2.84 -3.60 18.07
CA GLN A 3 1.41 -3.46 18.16
C GLN A 3 0.79 -3.87 16.85
N THR A 4 -0.30 -4.61 16.92
CA THR A 4 -1.05 -4.96 15.72
C THR A 4 -2.48 -4.47 15.90
N ILE A 5 -2.94 -3.68 14.95
CA ILE A 5 -4.30 -3.18 14.96
C ILE A 5 -5.05 -3.88 13.85
N ARG A 6 -6.27 -4.32 14.16
CA ARG A 6 -7.10 -5.00 13.19
C ARG A 6 -8.40 -4.25 13.03
N ILE A 7 -8.74 -3.93 11.78
CA ILE A 7 -10.02 -3.32 11.46
C ILE A 7 -10.85 -4.41 10.79
N THR A 8 -11.96 -4.77 11.42
CA THR A 8 -12.75 -5.90 10.97
C THR A 8 -13.62 -5.54 9.78
N GLU A 9 -14.23 -6.56 9.17
CA GLU A 9 -14.97 -6.38 7.93
C GLU A 9 -16.13 -5.40 8.04
N ASP A 10 -16.76 -5.35 9.21
CA ASP A 10 -17.90 -4.46 9.38
C ASP A 10 -17.50 -3.08 9.89
N SER A 11 -16.23 -2.81 9.98
CA SER A 11 -15.76 -1.56 10.58
C SER A 11 -15.36 -0.56 9.51
N PHE A 12 -15.52 0.69 9.84
CA PHE A 12 -15.13 1.79 8.98
C PHE A 12 -14.34 2.77 9.84
N PHE A 13 -13.13 3.08 9.47
CA PHE A 13 -12.30 4.04 10.18
C PHE A 13 -12.05 5.23 9.27
N LYS A 14 -12.26 6.45 9.80
CA LYS A 14 -11.98 7.64 9.03
C LYS A 14 -11.14 8.56 9.90
N GLY A 15 -10.02 9.01 9.37
CA GLY A 15 -9.14 9.88 10.12
C GLY A 15 -7.69 9.56 9.82
N SER A 16 -6.81 9.73 10.81
CA SER A 16 -5.42 9.44 10.61
C SER A 16 -4.87 8.61 11.75
N TYR A 17 -3.93 7.76 11.44
CA TYR A 17 -3.30 6.90 12.42
C TYR A 17 -1.81 6.84 12.12
N SER A 18 -1.00 6.90 13.16
CA SER A 18 0.43 6.79 13.02
C SER A 18 0.95 5.91 14.13
N GLY A 19 1.72 4.91 13.78
CA GLY A 19 2.31 4.01 14.75
C GLY A 19 3.43 3.23 14.14
N SER A 20 4.15 2.48 14.97
CA SER A 20 5.29 1.72 14.49
C SER A 20 5.00 0.23 14.42
N GLY A 21 3.76 -0.17 14.53
CA GLY A 21 3.38 -1.56 14.48
C GLY A 21 2.76 -1.94 13.15
N ASP A 22 1.91 -2.96 13.20
CA ASP A 22 1.27 -3.50 12.02
C ASP A 22 -0.20 -3.16 12.02
N LEU A 23 -0.79 -3.00 10.85
CA LEU A 23 -2.21 -2.82 10.70
C LEU A 23 -2.75 -3.87 9.75
N GLU A 24 -3.78 -4.60 10.18
CA GLU A 24 -4.52 -5.51 9.31
C GLU A 24 -5.87 -4.89 8.98
N LEU A 25 -6.12 -4.67 7.71
CA LEU A 25 -7.32 -4.01 7.27
C LEU A 25 -8.23 -5.01 6.59
N HIS A 26 -9.31 -5.38 7.28
CA HIS A 26 -10.34 -6.23 6.71
C HIS A 26 -11.58 -5.42 6.34
N GLY A 27 -11.74 -4.25 6.91
CA GLY A 27 -12.84 -3.35 6.61
C GLY A 27 -12.38 -2.18 5.79
N SER A 28 -12.88 -0.99 6.09
CA SER A 28 -12.58 0.20 5.31
C SER A 28 -11.82 1.23 6.13
N PHE A 29 -10.87 1.87 5.51
CA PHE A 29 -10.10 2.95 6.13
C PHE A 29 -10.01 4.09 5.13
N GLU A 30 -10.37 5.28 5.61
CA GLU A 30 -10.26 6.47 4.79
C GLU A 30 -9.47 7.52 5.54
N GLY A 31 -8.41 8.07 4.93
CA GLY A 31 -7.61 9.11 5.54
C GLY A 31 -6.13 8.84 5.38
N SER A 32 -5.35 9.17 6.40
CA SER A 32 -3.90 9.04 6.36
C SER A 32 -3.44 7.92 7.29
N LEU A 33 -2.50 7.13 6.83
CA LEU A 33 -2.00 6.01 7.60
C LEU A 33 -0.49 5.98 7.53
N ASN A 34 0.15 5.83 8.68
CA ASN A 34 1.60 5.68 8.75
C ASN A 34 1.90 4.56 9.73
N VAL A 35 2.29 3.41 9.21
CA VAL A 35 2.61 2.25 10.03
C VAL A 35 3.83 1.57 9.46
N LYS A 36 4.32 0.55 10.15
CA LYS A 36 5.45 -0.19 9.64
C LYS A 36 5.02 -1.19 8.60
N ASN A 37 4.01 -1.99 8.90
CA ASN A 37 3.51 -2.99 7.96
C ASN A 37 2.01 -2.85 7.82
N LEU A 38 1.55 -2.83 6.57
CA LEU A 38 0.12 -2.74 6.28
C LEU A 38 -0.30 -3.99 5.52
N TYR A 39 -1.34 -4.64 6.01
CA TYR A 39 -1.91 -5.79 5.35
C TYR A 39 -3.35 -5.46 4.98
N VAL A 40 -3.61 -5.29 3.69
CA VAL A 40 -4.96 -5.06 3.20
C VAL A 40 -5.50 -6.41 2.75
N LYS A 41 -6.40 -6.96 3.55
CA LYS A 41 -6.94 -8.29 3.30
C LYS A 41 -8.00 -8.24 2.21
N LYS A 42 -8.51 -9.39 1.80
CA LYS A 42 -9.38 -9.46 0.63
C LYS A 42 -10.60 -8.58 0.71
N CYS A 43 -11.16 -8.40 1.90
CA CYS A 43 -12.32 -7.54 2.06
C CYS A 43 -11.95 -6.11 2.42
N GLY A 44 -10.66 -5.83 2.51
CA GLY A 44 -10.22 -4.51 2.95
C GLY A 44 -10.24 -3.49 1.82
N MET A 45 -10.46 -2.24 2.18
CA MET A 45 -10.40 -1.14 1.25
C MET A 45 -9.76 0.04 1.93
N PHE A 46 -8.81 0.67 1.27
CA PHE A 46 -8.12 1.84 1.79
C PHE A 46 -8.25 2.98 0.80
N ILE A 47 -8.61 4.16 1.31
CA ILE A 47 -8.71 5.36 0.50
C ILE A 47 -7.95 6.47 1.21
N GLY A 48 -7.08 7.19 0.50
CA GLY A 48 -6.40 8.34 1.04
C GLY A 48 -4.90 8.28 0.83
N TYR A 49 -4.13 8.29 1.92
CA TYR A 49 -2.68 8.29 1.84
C TYR A 49 -2.13 7.26 2.80
N VAL A 50 -1.14 6.51 2.36
CA VAL A 50 -0.50 5.54 3.22
C VAL A 50 1.01 5.59 3.06
N SER A 51 1.70 5.53 4.19
CA SER A 51 3.14 5.41 4.23
C SER A 51 3.49 4.24 5.13
N ALA A 52 4.23 3.28 4.61
CA ALA A 52 4.60 2.10 5.36
C ALA A 52 5.89 1.53 4.81
N GLU A 53 6.59 0.75 5.62
CA GLU A 53 7.77 0.07 5.10
C GLU A 53 7.36 -1.07 4.19
N ASN A 54 6.37 -1.83 4.60
CA ASN A 54 5.91 -2.98 3.82
C ASN A 54 4.40 -2.90 3.68
N ILE A 55 3.91 -3.13 2.47
CA ILE A 55 2.47 -3.14 2.21
C ILE A 55 2.16 -4.40 1.44
N ILE A 56 1.22 -5.19 1.96
CA ILE A 56 0.75 -6.41 1.31
C ILE A 56 -0.71 -6.19 0.97
N VAL A 57 -1.06 -6.28 -0.30
CA VAL A 57 -2.40 -5.94 -0.76
C VAL A 57 -3.07 -7.17 -1.32
N GLU A 58 -4.13 -7.62 -0.65
CA GLU A 58 -5.02 -8.65 -1.15
C GLU A 58 -6.39 -8.09 -1.50
N GLY A 59 -6.68 -6.90 -1.02
CA GLY A 59 -7.93 -6.20 -1.29
C GLY A 59 -7.72 -5.03 -2.22
N GLU A 60 -8.28 -3.88 -1.88
CA GLU A 60 -8.22 -2.73 -2.77
C GLU A 60 -7.64 -1.52 -2.06
N ILE A 61 -6.76 -0.82 -2.73
CA ILE A 61 -6.23 0.45 -2.25
C ILE A 61 -6.44 1.49 -3.33
N ASN A 62 -7.09 2.61 -2.95
CA ASN A 62 -7.25 3.74 -3.84
C ASN A 62 -6.64 4.93 -3.12
N ALA A 63 -5.34 5.11 -3.27
CA ALA A 63 -4.63 6.06 -2.44
C ALA A 63 -3.26 6.36 -3.01
N ASP A 64 -2.66 7.43 -2.48
CA ASP A 64 -1.25 7.67 -2.73
C ASP A 64 -0.44 6.84 -1.75
N ILE A 65 0.52 6.09 -2.26
CA ILE A 65 1.26 5.12 -1.46
C ILE A 65 2.73 5.48 -1.49
N GLN A 66 3.35 5.45 -0.32
CA GLN A 66 4.79 5.54 -0.20
C GLN A 66 5.26 4.36 0.62
N THR A 67 6.09 3.51 0.05
CA THR A 67 6.50 2.30 0.72
C THR A 67 7.88 1.86 0.25
N GLU A 68 8.56 1.09 1.09
CA GLU A 68 9.81 0.47 0.68
C GLU A 68 9.52 -0.77 -0.15
N ASN A 69 8.61 -1.61 0.30
CA ASN A 69 8.31 -2.85 -0.38
C ASN A 69 6.80 -2.98 -0.55
N LEU A 70 6.37 -3.19 -1.78
CA LEU A 70 4.97 -3.38 -2.09
C LEU A 70 4.78 -4.78 -2.64
N TYR A 71 3.88 -5.53 -2.00
CA TYR A 71 3.54 -6.88 -2.43
C TYR A 71 2.09 -6.89 -2.86
N LEU A 72 1.85 -6.97 -4.15
CA LEU A 72 0.50 -6.97 -4.70
C LEU A 72 0.12 -8.41 -5.01
N LYS A 73 -0.81 -8.93 -4.23
CA LYS A 73 -1.21 -10.32 -4.36
C LYS A 73 -2.20 -10.50 -5.51
N SER A 74 -2.53 -11.74 -5.81
CA SER A 74 -3.32 -12.04 -7.01
C SER A 74 -4.71 -11.43 -6.96
N THR A 75 -5.27 -11.19 -5.79
CA THR A 75 -6.57 -10.55 -5.68
C THR A 75 -6.47 -9.07 -5.37
N GLY A 76 -5.27 -8.52 -5.32
CA GLY A 76 -5.08 -7.12 -4.95
C GLY A 76 -5.28 -6.17 -6.10
N ILE A 77 -5.78 -4.99 -5.79
CA ILE A 77 -5.94 -3.92 -6.76
C ILE A 77 -5.41 -2.64 -6.12
N VAL A 78 -4.53 -1.97 -6.83
CA VAL A 78 -3.99 -0.69 -6.36
C VAL A 78 -4.27 0.36 -7.43
N ASP A 79 -4.89 1.46 -6.99
CA ASP A 79 -5.20 2.58 -7.85
C ASP A 79 -4.72 3.85 -7.13
N GLY A 80 -3.97 4.69 -7.81
CA GLY A 80 -3.40 5.89 -7.23
C GLY A 80 -1.91 5.95 -7.53
N ASP A 81 -1.23 6.96 -7.01
CA ASP A 81 0.19 7.10 -7.24
C ASP A 81 0.98 6.25 -6.25
N VAL A 82 1.95 5.51 -6.74
CA VAL A 82 2.72 4.61 -5.89
C VAL A 82 4.19 4.96 -6.00
N MET A 83 4.80 5.28 -4.86
CA MET A 83 6.24 5.43 -4.76
C MET A 83 6.77 4.23 -4.01
N TYR A 84 7.68 3.50 -4.62
CA TYR A 84 8.17 2.27 -4.02
C TYR A 84 9.65 2.10 -4.32
N ARG A 85 10.30 1.27 -3.52
CA ARG A 85 11.67 0.87 -3.81
C ARG A 85 11.67 -0.51 -4.46
N ASN A 86 10.88 -1.42 -3.93
CA ASN A 86 10.76 -2.76 -4.47
C ASN A 86 9.29 -3.11 -4.62
N ILE A 87 8.94 -3.80 -5.70
CA ILE A 87 7.56 -4.18 -5.92
C ILE A 87 7.53 -5.63 -6.41
N VAL A 88 6.58 -6.40 -5.90
CA VAL A 88 6.31 -7.75 -6.33
C VAL A 88 4.83 -7.84 -6.66
N ILE A 89 4.51 -8.22 -7.87
CA ILE A 89 3.13 -8.36 -8.30
C ILE A 89 2.90 -9.82 -8.66
N ASP A 90 1.99 -10.45 -7.94
CA ASP A 90 1.61 -11.82 -8.23
C ASP A 90 0.71 -11.86 -9.45
N SER A 91 0.68 -13.00 -10.10
CA SER A 91 -0.18 -13.18 -11.25
C SER A 91 -1.63 -12.89 -10.87
N GLY A 92 -2.29 -12.03 -11.59
CA GLY A 92 -3.64 -11.61 -11.28
C GLY A 92 -3.74 -10.29 -10.56
N GLY A 93 -2.68 -9.87 -9.91
CA GLY A 93 -2.70 -8.57 -9.23
C GLY A 93 -2.82 -7.44 -10.24
N MET A 94 -3.50 -6.37 -9.86
CA MET A 94 -3.77 -5.28 -10.79
C MET A 94 -3.30 -3.96 -10.22
N LEU A 95 -2.47 -3.26 -10.97
CA LEU A 95 -1.99 -1.95 -10.59
C LEU A 95 -2.46 -0.98 -11.67
N LYS A 96 -3.32 -0.05 -11.27
CA LYS A 96 -3.99 0.80 -12.22
C LYS A 96 -3.48 2.21 -12.24
N SER A 97 -2.34 2.50 -11.73
CA SER A 97 -1.96 3.87 -11.70
C SER A 97 -0.57 4.10 -12.15
N GLN A 98 -0.16 5.33 -12.15
CA GLN A 98 1.16 5.70 -12.48
C GLN A 98 2.08 5.28 -11.38
N MET A 99 3.10 4.53 -11.71
CA MET A 99 4.07 4.06 -10.74
C MET A 99 5.27 4.95 -10.76
N VAL A 100 5.71 5.37 -9.59
CA VAL A 100 6.94 6.10 -9.47
C VAL A 100 7.86 5.33 -8.55
N GLN A 101 8.97 4.88 -9.08
CA GLN A 101 9.93 4.15 -8.28
C GLN A 101 10.68 5.11 -7.39
N ASN A 102 10.70 4.81 -6.10
CA ASN A 102 11.36 5.68 -5.14
C ASN A 102 12.83 5.38 -5.09
N ILE A 103 13.53 5.72 -6.15
CA ILE A 103 14.94 5.53 -6.19
C ILE A 103 15.57 6.83 -6.41
N SER A 104 16.42 7.19 -5.55
CA SER A 104 17.04 8.47 -5.68
C SER A 104 17.82 8.56 -6.95
N LYS A 105 18.17 7.46 -7.57
CA LYS A 105 18.85 7.51 -8.78
C LYS A 105 18.06 7.10 -9.86
N MET A 106 16.90 7.30 -9.82
CA MET A 106 16.14 6.95 -10.83
C MET A 106 16.51 7.48 -12.00
N ASN A 107 17.25 7.89 -12.04
CA ASN A 107 17.66 8.24 -13.03
C ASN A 107 18.39 7.37 -13.72
N LYS A 108 18.51 6.73 -13.80
CA LYS A 108 19.13 5.91 -14.56
C LYS A 108 18.41 5.03 -15.22
N LEU A 109 18.12 5.24 -15.52
CA LEU A 109 17.41 4.50 -15.94
C LEU A 109 16.84 4.55 -16.75
N THR A 110 16.72 5.03 -16.50
CA THR A 110 16.18 4.90 -16.90
C THR A 110 16.03 4.98 -17.66
N LYS A 111 16.23 5.27 -18.02
CA LYS A 111 16.03 5.18 -18.42
C LYS A 111 15.66 4.86 -18.93
N SER A 112 15.39 4.94 -18.95
CA SER A 112 14.83 4.51 -19.22
C SER A 112 14.34 4.42 -19.59
N LYS A 113 14.13 4.58 -19.88
CA LYS A 113 13.52 4.44 -20.02
C LYS A 113 13.30 4.76 -20.39
N LYS A 114 13.29 5.14 -20.64
CA LYS A 114 13.02 5.32 -20.67
C LYS A 114 13.06 5.40 -20.87
N ASN A 115 13.15 5.70 -21.04
CA ASN A 115 13.05 5.53 -20.94
C ASN A 115 12.87 5.45 -21.10
#